data_1887f4caabb6bcab98fe862ba0715e42
#
_entry.id   1887f4caabb6bcab98fe862ba0715e42
#
_cell.length_a   1.000
_cell.length_b   1.000
_cell.length_c   1.000
_cell.angle_alpha   90.00
_cell.angle_beta   90.00
_cell.angle_gamma   90.00
#
_symmetry.space_group_name_H-M   'P 1'
#
loop_
_entity.id
_entity.type
_entity.pdbx_description
1 polymer ?
#
loop_
_entity_poly.entity_id
_entity_poly.type
_entity_poly.pdbx_seq_one_letter_code
_entity_poly.pdbx_strand_id
1 'polypeptide(L)'
;GVVHYGWYKVISDEYQVEISIVEQLYNFINGEYIPPSLNQYIDVFEPAIGKVYAQVADSNSDDVENAFRFAENAFSGWSELTVKVRADFLNRIADGIESRLDEFAYYESKDTGKPITQARTVDIPRAIANLRFFSEYVHSFDFESNLTDDISKNKVVRSPLGVVGCISPWNLPLYLFSWKIAPALIAGNTVLAKPSELTPYTAYQLGEICQDS
;
A
#
# COMPACT_ATOMS: atom_id res chain seq x y z
N GLY A 1 15.84 7.67 -12.10
CA GLY A 1 15.82 9.00 -12.69
C GLY A 1 14.85 9.87 -11.94
N VAL A 2 15.30 11.02 -11.42
CA VAL A 2 14.47 12.00 -10.71
C VAL A 2 13.51 12.61 -11.72
N VAL A 3 12.21 12.39 -11.55
CA VAL A 3 11.19 13.07 -12.34
C VAL A 3 10.98 14.45 -11.70
N HIS A 4 11.52 15.48 -12.33
CA HIS A 4 11.24 16.87 -11.95
C HIS A 4 9.85 17.25 -12.47
N TYR A 5 8.90 17.45 -11.57
CA TYR A 5 7.63 18.11 -11.86
C TYR A 5 7.90 19.62 -12.03
N GLY A 6 7.95 20.06 -13.27
CA GLY A 6 8.11 21.48 -13.59
C GLY A 6 6.79 22.21 -13.52
N TRP A 7 6.71 23.27 -12.71
CA TRP A 7 5.63 24.24 -12.73
C TRP A 7 5.81 25.14 -13.95
N TYR A 8 4.91 25.08 -14.92
CA TYR A 8 4.88 26.06 -16.00
C TYR A 8 3.79 27.09 -15.72
N LYS A 9 4.21 28.35 -15.48
CA LYS A 9 3.31 29.49 -15.40
C LYS A 9 3.24 30.11 -16.80
N VAL A 10 2.11 29.90 -17.50
CA VAL A 10 1.81 30.67 -18.70
C VAL A 10 0.99 31.88 -18.29
N ILE A 11 1.57 33.07 -18.37
CA ILE A 11 0.88 34.35 -18.14
C ILE A 11 0.47 34.88 -19.50
N SER A 12 -0.82 34.92 -19.79
CA SER A 12 -1.38 35.79 -20.82
C SER A 12 -1.96 37.01 -20.12
N ASP A 13 -1.75 38.19 -20.67
CA ASP A 13 -2.05 39.48 -20.04
C ASP A 13 -3.56 39.74 -19.80
N GLU A 14 -4.46 38.84 -20.18
CA GLU A 14 -5.92 39.01 -20.02
C GLU A 14 -6.62 37.96 -19.16
N TYR A 15 -6.04 36.77 -18.93
CA TYR A 15 -6.59 35.75 -18.06
C TYR A 15 -5.48 34.98 -17.36
N GLN A 16 -5.46 35.01 -16.02
CA GLN A 16 -4.63 34.10 -15.25
C GLN A 16 -5.30 32.73 -15.25
N VAL A 17 -4.96 31.88 -16.20
CA VAL A 17 -5.34 30.46 -16.15
C VAL A 17 -4.25 29.74 -15.38
N GLU A 18 -4.51 29.44 -14.12
CA GLU A 18 -3.69 28.54 -13.32
C GLU A 18 -3.98 27.09 -13.81
N ILE A 19 -3.13 26.58 -14.71
CA ILE A 19 -3.19 25.17 -15.10
C ILE A 19 -2.59 24.38 -13.95
N SER A 20 -3.40 23.90 -13.03
CA SER A 20 -2.99 22.88 -12.09
C SER A 20 -2.90 21.56 -12.84
N ILE A 21 -1.69 21.03 -13.01
CA ILE A 21 -1.52 19.66 -13.47
C ILE A 21 -2.00 18.75 -12.35
N VAL A 22 -3.11 18.05 -12.59
CA VAL A 22 -3.65 17.05 -11.68
C VAL A 22 -2.80 15.80 -11.81
N GLU A 23 -2.22 15.35 -10.71
CA GLU A 23 -1.36 14.17 -10.67
C GLU A 23 -2.17 12.89 -10.89
N GLN A 24 -1.66 11.99 -11.75
CA GLN A 24 -2.28 10.69 -12.01
C GLN A 24 -1.60 9.61 -11.18
N LEU A 25 -2.39 8.92 -10.35
CA LEU A 25 -1.96 7.80 -9.52
C LEU A 25 -2.24 6.49 -10.24
N TYR A 26 -1.18 5.86 -10.72
CA TYR A 26 -1.25 4.61 -11.49
C TYR A 26 -1.34 3.38 -10.60
N ASN A 27 -1.64 2.22 -11.20
CA ASN A 27 -1.51 0.94 -10.53
C ASN A 27 -0.03 0.61 -10.32
N PHE A 28 0.33 0.15 -9.12
CA PHE A 28 1.66 -0.39 -8.85
C PHE A 28 1.62 -1.91 -9.00
N ILE A 29 2.22 -2.42 -10.08
CA ILE A 29 2.20 -3.85 -10.43
C ILE A 29 3.60 -4.27 -10.85
N ASN A 30 4.10 -5.36 -10.27
CA ASN A 30 5.42 -5.94 -10.59
C ASN A 30 6.59 -4.93 -10.51
N GLY A 31 6.56 -4.04 -9.50
CA GLY A 31 7.59 -3.03 -9.29
C GLY A 31 7.49 -1.80 -10.20
N GLU A 32 6.42 -1.65 -10.97
CA GLU A 32 6.24 -0.55 -11.92
C GLU A 32 4.88 0.14 -11.75
N TYR A 33 4.84 1.44 -12.04
CA TYR A 33 3.60 2.21 -12.11
C TYR A 33 3.01 2.11 -13.52
N ILE A 34 1.85 1.47 -13.62
CA ILE A 34 1.17 1.14 -14.88
C ILE A 34 -0.17 1.88 -14.95
N PRO A 35 -0.43 2.67 -16.01
CA PRO A 35 -1.75 3.29 -16.19
C PRO A 35 -2.85 2.22 -16.35
N PRO A 36 -4.11 2.55 -15.99
CA PRO A 36 -5.22 1.63 -16.21
C PRO A 36 -5.43 1.37 -17.72
N SER A 37 -5.81 0.14 -18.06
CA SER A 37 -5.89 -0.34 -19.45
C SER A 37 -6.81 0.50 -20.34
N LEU A 38 -7.89 1.05 -19.79
CA LEU A 38 -8.82 1.94 -20.49
C LEU A 38 -8.45 3.43 -20.38
N ASN A 39 -7.33 3.76 -19.72
CA ASN A 39 -6.91 5.13 -19.46
C ASN A 39 -8.02 5.98 -18.79
N GLN A 40 -8.78 5.36 -17.87
CA GLN A 40 -9.85 5.99 -17.11
C GLN A 40 -9.39 6.25 -15.68
N TYR A 41 -9.84 7.37 -15.12
CA TYR A 41 -9.41 7.82 -13.79
C TYR A 41 -10.59 8.37 -13.00
N ILE A 42 -10.50 8.28 -11.68
CA ILE A 42 -11.45 8.84 -10.72
C ILE A 42 -10.80 10.05 -10.05
N ASP A 43 -11.53 11.16 -9.96
CA ASP A 43 -11.05 12.36 -9.28
C ASP A 43 -10.91 12.14 -7.77
N VAL A 44 -9.76 12.54 -7.24
CA VAL A 44 -9.45 12.52 -5.80
C VAL A 44 -9.51 13.93 -5.27
N PHE A 45 -10.36 14.13 -4.28
CA PHE A 45 -10.63 15.45 -3.71
C PHE A 45 -9.85 15.65 -2.41
N GLU A 46 -9.34 16.85 -2.22
CA GLU A 46 -8.89 17.35 -0.92
C GLU A 46 -10.12 17.87 -0.14
N PRO A 47 -10.60 17.15 0.90
CA PRO A 47 -11.84 17.51 1.58
C PRO A 47 -11.82 18.87 2.25
N ALA A 48 -10.63 19.33 2.70
CA ALA A 48 -10.46 20.60 3.38
C ALA A 48 -10.82 21.82 2.51
N ILE A 49 -10.67 21.69 1.19
CA ILE A 49 -10.92 22.80 0.24
C ILE A 49 -11.90 22.41 -0.88
N GLY A 50 -12.34 21.16 -0.94
CA GLY A 50 -13.29 20.67 -1.93
C GLY A 50 -12.79 20.71 -3.38
N LYS A 51 -11.47 20.62 -3.60
CA LYS A 51 -10.87 20.64 -4.94
C LYS A 51 -10.23 19.29 -5.28
N VAL A 52 -10.29 18.94 -6.57
CA VAL A 52 -9.54 17.83 -7.13
C VAL A 52 -8.05 18.16 -7.07
N TYR A 53 -7.23 17.26 -6.56
CA TYR A 53 -5.79 17.43 -6.49
C TYR A 53 -5.00 16.29 -7.14
N ALA A 54 -5.65 15.13 -7.30
CA ALA A 54 -5.09 13.96 -7.98
C ALA A 54 -6.20 13.19 -8.71
N GLN A 55 -5.82 12.24 -9.53
CA GLN A 55 -6.71 11.28 -10.17
C GLN A 55 -6.15 9.87 -9.97
N VAL A 56 -6.94 8.94 -9.45
CA VAL A 56 -6.53 7.54 -9.26
C VAL A 56 -7.04 6.67 -10.40
N ALA A 57 -6.28 5.67 -10.79
CA ALA A 57 -6.63 4.69 -11.81
C ALA A 57 -8.02 4.06 -11.56
N ASP A 58 -8.93 4.16 -12.53
CA ASP A 58 -10.20 3.44 -12.56
C ASP A 58 -9.99 2.11 -13.28
N SER A 59 -9.51 1.13 -12.50
CA SER A 59 -9.10 -0.18 -13.01
C SER A 59 -10.30 -1.09 -13.28
N ASN A 60 -10.25 -1.81 -14.37
CA ASN A 60 -11.26 -2.79 -14.77
C ASN A 60 -10.82 -4.24 -14.46
N SER A 61 -11.59 -5.22 -14.93
CA SER A 61 -11.29 -6.64 -14.74
C SER A 61 -9.97 -7.08 -15.38
N ASP A 62 -9.58 -6.48 -16.50
CA ASP A 62 -8.33 -6.85 -17.19
C ASP A 62 -7.11 -6.37 -16.41
N ASP A 63 -7.20 -5.19 -15.77
CA ASP A 63 -6.16 -4.68 -14.88
C ASP A 63 -5.99 -5.58 -13.65
N VAL A 64 -7.11 -6.02 -13.07
CA VAL A 64 -7.12 -6.95 -11.92
C VAL A 64 -6.53 -8.30 -12.31
N GLU A 65 -6.92 -8.84 -13.46
CA GLU A 65 -6.39 -10.13 -13.97
C GLU A 65 -4.88 -10.04 -14.23
N ASN A 66 -4.42 -8.93 -14.80
CA ASN A 66 -3.00 -8.68 -15.00
C ASN A 66 -2.23 -8.65 -13.67
N ALA A 67 -2.73 -7.90 -12.68
CA ALA A 67 -2.13 -7.83 -11.35
C ALA A 67 -2.12 -9.20 -10.66
N PHE A 68 -3.21 -9.97 -10.79
CA PHE A 68 -3.31 -11.32 -10.26
C PHE A 68 -2.24 -12.25 -10.82
N ARG A 69 -2.02 -12.25 -12.14
CA ARG A 69 -1.00 -13.09 -12.78
C ARG A 69 0.42 -12.78 -12.27
N PHE A 70 0.75 -11.50 -12.09
CA PHE A 70 2.05 -11.15 -11.53
C PHE A 70 2.17 -11.59 -10.06
N ALA A 71 1.12 -11.41 -9.26
CA ALA A 71 1.11 -11.85 -7.87
C ALA A 71 1.19 -13.39 -7.76
N GLU A 72 0.51 -14.13 -8.63
CA GLU A 72 0.55 -15.59 -8.71
C GLU A 72 1.95 -16.09 -9.10
N ASN A 73 2.56 -15.47 -10.11
CA ASN A 73 3.91 -15.82 -10.55
C ASN A 73 4.97 -15.57 -9.46
N ALA A 74 4.79 -14.52 -8.65
CA ALA A 74 5.68 -14.19 -7.55
C ALA A 74 5.49 -15.09 -6.31
N PHE A 75 4.34 -15.77 -6.20
CA PHE A 75 3.94 -16.51 -5.00
C PHE A 75 4.95 -17.57 -4.57
N SER A 76 5.38 -18.42 -5.48
CA SER A 76 6.31 -19.52 -5.15
C SER A 76 7.62 -18.95 -4.57
N GLY A 77 8.24 -17.97 -5.25
CA GLY A 77 9.46 -17.34 -4.76
C GLY A 77 9.30 -16.66 -3.40
N TRP A 78 8.17 -15.98 -3.16
CA TRP A 78 7.89 -15.32 -1.89
C TRP A 78 7.58 -16.31 -0.76
N SER A 79 6.75 -17.30 -1.01
CA SER A 79 6.31 -18.28 0.01
C SER A 79 7.44 -19.19 0.48
N GLU A 80 8.44 -19.46 -0.35
CA GLU A 80 9.62 -20.25 -0.03
C GLU A 80 10.68 -19.50 0.79
N LEU A 81 10.60 -18.15 0.85
CA LEU A 81 11.49 -17.37 1.71
C LEU A 81 11.27 -17.76 3.18
N THR A 82 12.35 -17.74 3.95
CA THR A 82 12.24 -17.94 5.39
C THR A 82 11.44 -16.82 6.04
N VAL A 83 10.80 -17.12 7.16
CA VAL A 83 10.07 -16.14 7.99
C VAL A 83 10.95 -14.92 8.29
N LYS A 84 12.24 -15.14 8.60
CA LYS A 84 13.18 -14.08 8.88
C LYS A 84 13.34 -13.12 7.69
N VAL A 85 13.52 -13.65 6.49
CA VAL A 85 13.70 -12.82 5.29
C VAL A 85 12.45 -12.01 5.01
N ARG A 86 11.25 -12.60 5.13
CA ARG A 86 9.98 -11.85 4.98
C ARG A 86 9.83 -10.76 6.05
N ALA A 87 10.23 -11.04 7.30
CA ALA A 87 10.22 -10.04 8.37
C ALA A 87 11.20 -8.89 8.08
N ASP A 88 12.38 -9.17 7.54
CA ASP A 88 13.35 -8.16 7.14
C ASP A 88 12.80 -7.25 6.02
N PHE A 89 12.01 -7.78 5.08
CA PHE A 89 11.29 -6.96 4.08
C PHE A 89 10.28 -6.03 4.71
N LEU A 90 9.42 -6.50 5.62
CA LEU A 90 8.45 -5.65 6.31
C LEU A 90 9.13 -4.54 7.13
N ASN A 91 10.27 -4.83 7.75
CA ASN A 91 11.04 -3.83 8.49
C ASN A 91 11.62 -2.77 7.54
N ARG A 92 12.16 -3.14 6.37
CA ARG A 92 12.63 -2.17 5.37
C ARG A 92 11.50 -1.26 4.88
N ILE A 93 10.30 -1.81 4.64
CA ILE A 93 9.13 -1.01 4.30
C ILE A 93 8.79 -0.04 5.44
N ALA A 94 8.80 -0.50 6.69
CA ALA A 94 8.57 0.36 7.86
C ALA A 94 9.61 1.49 7.97
N ASP A 95 10.89 1.18 7.77
CA ASP A 95 11.99 2.14 7.78
C ASP A 95 11.84 3.17 6.63
N GLY A 96 11.43 2.72 5.45
CA GLY A 96 11.16 3.60 4.31
C GLY A 96 10.03 4.60 4.60
N ILE A 97 8.91 4.15 5.18
CA ILE A 97 7.82 5.04 5.59
C ILE A 97 8.31 6.00 6.68
N GLU A 98 9.06 5.52 7.68
CA GLU A 98 9.57 6.34 8.78
C GLU A 98 10.52 7.44 8.29
N SER A 99 11.38 7.14 7.33
CA SER A 99 12.29 8.11 6.70
C SER A 99 11.56 9.23 5.94
N ARG A 100 10.33 8.98 5.48
CA ARG A 100 9.47 9.91 4.74
C ARG A 100 8.21 10.29 5.56
N LEU A 101 8.25 10.20 6.88
CA LEU A 101 7.10 10.36 7.77
C LEU A 101 6.32 11.66 7.51
N ASP A 102 7.00 12.79 7.33
CA ASP A 102 6.36 14.09 7.11
C ASP A 102 5.63 14.14 5.77
N GLU A 103 6.16 13.52 4.75
CA GLU A 103 5.55 13.41 3.43
C GLU A 103 4.29 12.54 3.46
N PHE A 104 4.38 11.34 4.05
CA PHE A 104 3.20 10.48 4.25
C PHE A 104 2.13 11.16 5.09
N ALA A 105 2.52 11.88 6.16
CA ALA A 105 1.57 12.61 7.00
C ALA A 105 0.88 13.75 6.24
N TYR A 106 1.59 14.44 5.35
CA TYR A 106 1.01 15.47 4.50
C TYR A 106 -0.09 14.91 3.59
N TYR A 107 0.18 13.83 2.87
CA TYR A 107 -0.80 13.24 1.97
C TYR A 107 -1.94 12.52 2.71
N GLU A 108 -1.67 11.88 3.84
CA GLU A 108 -2.73 11.32 4.71
C GLU A 108 -3.70 12.41 5.20
N SER A 109 -3.15 13.59 5.58
CA SER A 109 -3.94 14.76 5.96
C SER A 109 -4.73 15.32 4.76
N LYS A 110 -4.09 15.40 3.60
CA LYS A 110 -4.68 15.93 2.37
C LYS A 110 -5.83 15.07 1.87
N ASP A 111 -5.65 13.74 1.86
CA ASP A 111 -6.66 12.77 1.46
C ASP A 111 -7.88 12.77 2.39
N THR A 112 -7.67 12.88 3.70
CA THR A 112 -8.71 12.66 4.71
C THR A 112 -9.33 13.93 5.24
N GLY A 113 -8.68 15.09 5.05
CA GLY A 113 -9.08 16.35 5.66
C GLY A 113 -8.80 16.46 7.16
N LYS A 114 -8.14 15.47 7.78
CA LYS A 114 -7.77 15.50 9.20
C LYS A 114 -6.59 16.44 9.46
N PRO A 115 -6.41 16.92 10.70
CA PRO A 115 -5.25 17.74 11.06
C PRO A 115 -3.93 17.01 10.78
N ILE A 116 -2.98 17.68 10.14
CA ILE A 116 -1.65 17.13 9.83
C ILE A 116 -0.91 16.62 11.07
N THR A 117 -1.11 17.28 12.21
CA THR A 117 -0.53 16.84 13.50
C THR A 117 -1.02 15.44 13.87
N GLN A 118 -2.30 15.13 13.66
CA GLN A 118 -2.85 13.80 13.91
C GLN A 118 -2.28 12.77 12.96
N ALA A 119 -2.21 13.07 11.66
CA ALA A 119 -1.59 12.18 10.69
C ALA A 119 -0.14 11.87 11.08
N ARG A 120 0.63 12.91 11.42
CA ARG A 120 2.05 12.81 11.76
C ARG A 120 2.33 12.07 13.06
N THR A 121 1.53 12.29 14.12
CA THR A 121 1.81 11.75 15.46
C THR A 121 1.05 10.48 15.79
N VAL A 122 0.02 10.14 15.01
CA VAL A 122 -0.83 8.98 15.28
C VAL A 122 -0.92 8.04 14.08
N ASP A 123 -1.42 8.50 12.91
CA ASP A 123 -1.84 7.60 11.85
C ASP A 123 -0.64 6.94 11.16
N ILE A 124 0.35 7.71 10.73
CA ILE A 124 1.55 7.17 10.08
C ILE A 124 2.40 6.34 11.05
N PRO A 125 2.69 6.79 12.31
CA PRO A 125 3.37 5.95 13.28
C PRO A 125 2.67 4.62 13.57
N ARG A 126 1.33 4.59 13.55
CA ARG A 126 0.56 3.34 13.69
C ARG A 126 0.73 2.40 12.50
N ALA A 127 0.78 2.93 11.28
CA ALA A 127 1.06 2.11 10.09
C ALA A 127 2.45 1.48 10.16
N ILE A 128 3.47 2.23 10.57
CA ILE A 128 4.83 1.75 10.83
C ILE A 128 4.83 0.67 11.91
N ALA A 129 4.14 0.95 13.02
CA ALA A 129 4.04 0.00 14.14
C ALA A 129 3.37 -1.33 13.74
N ASN A 130 2.40 -1.31 12.83
CA ASN A 130 1.79 -2.54 12.31
C ASN A 130 2.80 -3.42 11.57
N LEU A 131 3.58 -2.83 10.67
CA LEU A 131 4.61 -3.56 9.92
C LEU A 131 5.63 -4.19 10.87
N ARG A 132 6.14 -3.41 11.83
CA ARG A 132 7.10 -3.89 12.85
C ARG A 132 6.50 -4.95 13.76
N PHE A 133 5.23 -4.77 14.18
CA PHE A 133 4.54 -5.74 15.02
C PHE A 133 4.47 -7.12 14.35
N PHE A 134 4.03 -7.19 13.09
CA PHE A 134 3.91 -8.47 12.39
C PHE A 134 5.26 -9.06 12.04
N SER A 135 6.28 -8.25 11.75
CA SER A 135 7.65 -8.73 11.53
C SER A 135 8.27 -9.35 12.79
N GLU A 136 7.92 -8.84 13.97
CA GLU A 136 8.40 -9.38 15.26
C GLU A 136 7.56 -10.57 15.72
N TYR A 137 6.23 -10.43 15.70
CA TYR A 137 5.30 -11.44 16.21
C TYR A 137 5.44 -12.80 15.51
N VAL A 138 5.77 -12.80 14.22
CA VAL A 138 5.88 -14.03 13.43
C VAL A 138 6.95 -14.99 13.96
N HIS A 139 7.98 -14.50 14.63
CA HIS A 139 9.04 -15.33 15.21
C HIS A 139 8.56 -16.20 16.40
N SER A 140 7.46 -15.79 17.03
CA SER A 140 6.80 -16.56 18.11
C SER A 140 5.56 -17.31 17.65
N PHE A 141 5.21 -17.21 16.35
CA PHE A 141 4.01 -17.85 15.81
C PHE A 141 4.25 -19.30 15.42
N ASP A 142 3.45 -20.21 15.97
CA ASP A 142 3.50 -21.64 15.66
C ASP A 142 2.78 -21.94 14.34
N PHE A 143 3.54 -22.14 13.27
CA PHE A 143 3.00 -22.61 11.99
C PHE A 143 2.59 -24.09 12.02
N GLU A 144 3.18 -24.87 12.94
CA GLU A 144 2.83 -26.26 13.17
C GLU A 144 2.53 -26.48 14.64
N SER A 145 1.45 -27.17 14.95
CA SER A 145 1.14 -27.59 16.32
C SER A 145 0.68 -29.04 16.34
N ASN A 146 1.13 -29.78 17.36
CA ASN A 146 0.75 -31.17 17.57
C ASN A 146 -0.27 -31.24 18.71
N LEU A 147 -1.40 -31.85 18.45
CA LEU A 147 -2.42 -32.17 19.44
C LEU A 147 -2.44 -33.71 19.57
N THR A 148 -1.86 -34.20 20.66
CA THR A 148 -1.75 -35.64 20.91
C THR A 148 -2.59 -36.00 22.15
N ASP A 149 -3.44 -36.96 22.03
CA ASP A 149 -4.16 -37.63 23.13
C ASP A 149 -3.77 -39.10 23.15
N ASP A 150 -4.42 -39.88 24.05
CA ASP A 150 -4.14 -41.32 24.22
C ASP A 150 -4.56 -42.18 23.02
N ILE A 151 -5.35 -41.61 22.08
CA ILE A 151 -5.97 -42.33 20.98
C ILE A 151 -5.42 -41.87 19.63
N SER A 152 -5.06 -40.59 19.50
CA SER A 152 -4.69 -39.97 18.22
C SER A 152 -3.50 -38.99 18.30
N LYS A 153 -2.79 -38.88 17.17
CA LYS A 153 -1.80 -37.82 16.94
C LYS A 153 -2.31 -36.93 15.82
N ASN A 154 -2.66 -35.72 16.17
CA ASN A 154 -3.12 -34.73 15.21
C ASN A 154 -2.06 -33.65 15.01
N LYS A 155 -1.80 -33.30 13.76
CA LYS A 155 -0.90 -32.21 13.39
C LYS A 155 -1.70 -31.12 12.69
N VAL A 156 -1.62 -29.89 13.20
CA VAL A 156 -2.14 -28.70 12.52
C VAL A 156 -0.99 -28.04 11.79
N VAL A 157 -1.11 -27.90 10.49
CA VAL A 157 -0.14 -27.22 9.63
C VAL A 157 -0.81 -25.99 9.02
N ARG A 158 -0.15 -24.85 9.12
CA ARG A 158 -0.57 -23.57 8.53
C ARG A 158 0.34 -23.23 7.38
N SER A 159 -0.23 -23.05 6.20
CA SER A 159 0.48 -22.71 4.97
C SER A 159 -0.09 -21.45 4.31
N PRO A 160 0.70 -20.75 3.50
CA PRO A 160 0.18 -19.64 2.69
C PRO A 160 -0.98 -20.11 1.79
N LEU A 161 -1.95 -19.21 1.57
CA LEU A 161 -3.12 -19.49 0.72
C LEU A 161 -2.82 -19.24 -0.77
N GLY A 162 -1.87 -18.38 -1.10
CA GLY A 162 -1.60 -17.92 -2.46
C GLY A 162 -1.70 -16.41 -2.59
N VAL A 163 -2.44 -15.94 -3.58
CA VAL A 163 -2.75 -14.53 -3.77
C VAL A 163 -3.93 -14.12 -2.89
N VAL A 164 -3.76 -13.08 -2.08
CA VAL A 164 -4.77 -12.58 -1.13
C VAL A 164 -5.22 -11.18 -1.51
N GLY A 165 -6.53 -10.99 -1.63
CA GLY A 165 -7.13 -9.66 -1.83
C GLY A 165 -7.22 -8.88 -0.51
N CYS A 166 -6.62 -7.69 -0.47
CA CYS A 166 -6.65 -6.78 0.69
C CYS A 166 -7.38 -5.49 0.32
N ILE A 167 -8.60 -5.29 0.81
CA ILE A 167 -9.40 -4.09 0.56
C ILE A 167 -9.48 -3.27 1.84
N SER A 168 -9.09 -1.99 1.80
CA SER A 168 -9.11 -1.11 2.96
C SER A 168 -10.01 0.11 2.77
N PRO A 169 -10.63 0.61 3.86
CA PRO A 169 -11.52 1.77 3.84
C PRO A 169 -10.73 3.09 3.85
N TRP A 170 -11.47 4.19 3.74
CA TRP A 170 -10.97 5.56 3.61
C TRP A 170 -10.62 6.26 4.94
N ASN A 171 -11.15 5.81 6.07
CA ASN A 171 -11.13 6.59 7.32
C ASN A 171 -9.76 6.61 8.04
N LEU A 172 -8.92 5.61 7.83
CA LEU A 172 -7.56 5.49 8.33
C LEU A 172 -6.70 4.83 7.23
N PRO A 173 -6.38 5.56 6.14
CA PRO A 173 -5.88 4.98 4.90
C PRO A 173 -4.67 4.05 5.10
N LEU A 174 -3.50 4.59 5.35
CA LEU A 174 -2.28 3.78 5.45
C LEU A 174 -2.30 2.83 6.66
N TYR A 175 -2.90 3.25 7.78
CA TYR A 175 -3.00 2.42 8.98
C TYR A 175 -3.78 1.11 8.72
N LEU A 176 -4.98 1.20 8.15
CA LEU A 176 -5.79 0.01 7.87
C LEU A 176 -5.29 -0.77 6.64
N PHE A 177 -4.61 -0.10 5.73
CA PHE A 177 -3.94 -0.75 4.61
C PHE A 177 -2.79 -1.63 5.11
N SER A 178 -1.89 -1.08 5.94
CA SER A 178 -0.79 -1.84 6.54
C SER A 178 -1.25 -3.00 7.41
N TRP A 179 -2.38 -2.83 8.12
CA TRP A 179 -2.99 -3.89 8.95
C TRP A 179 -3.43 -5.13 8.15
N LYS A 180 -3.71 -4.96 6.87
CA LYS A 180 -4.13 -6.07 6.00
C LYS A 180 -2.97 -6.67 5.23
N ILE A 181 -2.10 -5.84 4.67
CA ILE A 181 -1.00 -6.33 3.84
C ILE A 181 0.11 -6.98 4.67
N ALA A 182 0.45 -6.43 5.83
CA ALA A 182 1.54 -6.96 6.66
C ALA A 182 1.32 -8.41 7.10
N PRO A 183 0.17 -8.79 7.73
CA PRO A 183 -0.06 -10.17 8.11
C PRO A 183 -0.18 -11.11 6.91
N ALA A 184 -0.72 -10.65 5.78
CA ALA A 184 -0.81 -11.45 4.56
C ALA A 184 0.58 -11.78 4.00
N LEU A 185 1.45 -10.77 3.86
CA LEU A 185 2.81 -10.92 3.36
C LEU A 185 3.67 -11.77 4.29
N ILE A 186 3.65 -11.50 5.61
CA ILE A 186 4.49 -12.23 6.56
C ILE A 186 4.11 -13.71 6.64
N ALA A 187 2.82 -14.04 6.45
CA ALA A 187 2.36 -15.43 6.37
C ALA A 187 2.81 -16.15 5.09
N GLY A 188 3.45 -15.45 4.13
CA GLY A 188 3.97 -16.03 2.89
C GLY A 188 3.03 -15.89 1.69
N ASN A 189 1.96 -15.12 1.79
CA ASN A 189 1.08 -14.83 0.66
C ASN A 189 1.62 -13.67 -0.18
N THR A 190 1.27 -13.63 -1.46
CA THR A 190 1.31 -12.41 -2.26
C THR A 190 -0.03 -11.69 -2.16
N VAL A 191 -0.06 -10.37 -2.44
CA VAL A 191 -1.24 -9.56 -2.18
C VAL A 191 -1.67 -8.74 -3.40
N LEU A 192 -2.99 -8.66 -3.62
CA LEU A 192 -3.62 -7.61 -4.38
C LEU A 192 -4.24 -6.63 -3.37
N ALA A 193 -3.64 -5.47 -3.24
CA ALA A 193 -4.04 -4.49 -2.24
C ALA A 193 -4.76 -3.31 -2.90
N LYS A 194 -6.03 -3.10 -2.55
CA LYS A 194 -6.87 -2.00 -3.05
C LYS A 194 -7.17 -1.03 -1.92
N PRO A 195 -6.58 0.18 -1.91
CA PRO A 195 -7.01 1.25 -1.01
C PRO A 195 -8.39 1.77 -1.41
N SER A 196 -9.00 2.62 -0.58
CA SER A 196 -10.17 3.37 -1.01
C SER A 196 -9.80 4.38 -2.10
N GLU A 197 -10.64 4.51 -3.10
CA GLU A 197 -10.55 5.53 -4.15
C GLU A 197 -10.66 6.96 -3.62
N LEU A 198 -11.21 7.13 -2.43
CA LEU A 198 -11.33 8.43 -1.77
C LEU A 198 -10.02 8.91 -1.12
N THR A 199 -9.13 7.98 -0.78
CA THR A 199 -7.89 8.27 -0.04
C THR A 199 -6.76 7.34 -0.50
N PRO A 200 -6.35 7.41 -1.78
CA PRO A 200 -5.43 6.43 -2.37
C PRO A 200 -3.95 6.79 -2.21
N TYR A 201 -3.63 8.05 -1.87
CA TYR A 201 -2.30 8.59 -2.13
C TYR A 201 -1.21 7.92 -1.29
N THR A 202 -1.43 7.70 0.00
CA THR A 202 -0.42 7.05 0.87
C THR A 202 -0.18 5.59 0.49
N ALA A 203 -1.19 4.87 -0.04
CA ALA A 203 -0.99 3.55 -0.60
C ALA A 203 -0.20 3.58 -1.93
N TYR A 204 -0.42 4.61 -2.77
CA TYR A 204 0.36 4.84 -3.97
C TYR A 204 1.84 5.09 -3.65
N GLN A 205 2.13 6.00 -2.69
CA GLN A 205 3.51 6.25 -2.24
C GLN A 205 4.20 5.01 -1.66
N LEU A 206 3.43 4.10 -1.06
CA LEU A 206 3.99 2.84 -0.54
C LEU A 206 4.60 1.98 -1.65
N GLY A 207 4.12 2.09 -2.89
CA GLY A 207 4.71 1.43 -4.05
C GLY A 207 6.18 1.80 -4.26
N GLU A 208 6.54 3.08 -4.11
CA GLU A 208 7.94 3.54 -4.20
C GLU A 208 8.82 2.89 -3.13
N ILE A 209 8.32 2.84 -1.89
CA ILE A 209 9.04 2.17 -0.79
C ILE A 209 9.24 0.68 -1.08
N CYS A 210 8.21 0.01 -1.61
CA CYS A 210 8.31 -1.41 -1.97
C CYS A 210 9.29 -1.67 -3.12
N GLN A 211 9.44 -0.72 -4.05
CA GLN A 211 10.40 -0.81 -5.16
C GLN A 211 11.85 -0.74 -4.67
N ASP A 212 12.11 0.05 -3.63
CA ASP A 212 13.44 0.27 -3.04
C ASP A 212 13.81 -0.79 -1.98
N SER A 213 12.87 -1.65 -1.58
CA SER A 213 13.04 -2.63 -0.49
C SER A 213 13.44 -4.01 -0.99
#